data_9987d4c33433d061c6a6c55321e3a3b3
#
_entry.id   9987d4c33433d061c6a6c55321e3a3b3
#
_cell.length_a   1.000
_cell.length_b   1.000
_cell.length_c   1.000
_cell.angle_alpha   90.00
_cell.angle_beta   90.00
_cell.angle_gamma   90.00
#
_symmetry.space_group_name_H-M   'P 1'
#
loop_
_entity.id
_entity.type
_entity.pdbx_description
1 polymer ?
#
loop_
_entity_poly.entity_id
_entity_poly.type
_entity_poly.pdbx_seq_one_letter_code
_entity_poly.pdbx_strand_id
1 'polypeptide(L)'
;MASLEKLKKVQSFWFSLVVVFFFFGFIELILRVSGFEPEFRYKTYTIPSWMEAMDPIVLEKYQRFVAGQGFVNQDAYAYEPDLRYGYRLRPNYATKVKNYSSALMVDKLPAWTIVSNAKGFRVSSNKPTKTETSGRTLYVLGDSSSFGWGVEYEKSYSSQLTEKLNTIEPFNLKNLSVPGFSSFQGRLLWEELGDVKKGDWVILSFGWNDAYSSLQTDRRQFDLRNSMAGKINWKLKHLLLYRWMMTWDFPKRTLDHKEGLRVPLTHYRKNLEALVEGVREKGGKPVFVNVCNPIAYQDVAKETIENQKIPFFNFPLSLEPYLSTLHDLFPDLFVTYFEAYGEGMEDDPMLAFLFPDRCHPNEIGHSLMAEVLFETLKGEIS
;
A
#
# COMPACT_ATOMS: atom_id res chain seq x y z
N MET A 1 47.62 41.87 -21.22
CA MET A 1 47.54 40.48 -21.74
C MET A 1 46.78 39.53 -20.84
N ALA A 2 47.04 39.42 -19.52
CA ALA A 2 46.39 38.51 -18.59
C ALA A 2 44.84 38.66 -18.51
N SER A 3 44.28 39.87 -18.70
CA SER A 3 42.83 40.12 -18.64
C SER A 3 42.10 39.55 -19.85
N LEU A 4 42.65 39.64 -21.05
CA LEU A 4 42.10 39.11 -22.29
C LEU A 4 42.09 37.56 -22.32
N GLU A 5 43.13 36.94 -21.77
CA GLU A 5 43.25 35.49 -21.66
C GLU A 5 42.23 34.91 -20.67
N LYS A 6 41.97 35.63 -19.57
CA LYS A 6 40.94 35.28 -18.57
C LYS A 6 39.53 35.37 -19.16
N LEU A 7 39.27 36.41 -19.97
CA LEU A 7 38.00 36.56 -20.68
C LEU A 7 37.74 35.43 -21.71
N LYS A 8 38.74 35.05 -22.48
CA LYS A 8 38.66 33.94 -23.45
C LYS A 8 38.39 32.60 -22.74
N LYS A 9 39.05 32.32 -21.61
CA LYS A 9 38.79 31.12 -20.81
C LYS A 9 37.33 31.08 -20.29
N VAL A 10 36.79 32.19 -19.81
CA VAL A 10 35.41 32.31 -19.34
C VAL A 10 34.44 32.11 -20.51
N GLN A 11 34.67 32.72 -21.66
CA GLN A 11 33.86 32.53 -22.86
C GLN A 11 33.88 31.09 -23.37
N SER A 12 35.06 30.46 -23.41
CA SER A 12 35.19 29.04 -23.80
C SER A 12 34.45 28.13 -22.82
N PHE A 13 34.49 28.39 -21.51
CA PHE A 13 33.77 27.65 -20.51
C PHE A 13 32.22 27.74 -20.74
N TRP A 14 31.73 28.95 -20.91
CA TRP A 14 30.28 29.15 -21.18
C TRP A 14 29.84 28.51 -22.50
N PHE A 15 30.66 28.63 -23.55
CA PHE A 15 30.39 27.97 -24.81
C PHE A 15 30.31 26.44 -24.66
N SER A 16 31.26 25.85 -23.94
CA SER A 16 31.25 24.41 -23.65
C SER A 16 30.00 23.99 -22.89
N LEU A 17 29.56 24.76 -21.89
CA LEU A 17 28.33 24.50 -21.17
C LEU A 17 27.08 24.54 -22.08
N VAL A 18 27.02 25.50 -22.97
CA VAL A 18 25.94 25.64 -23.96
C VAL A 18 25.91 24.42 -24.88
N VAL A 19 27.05 24.02 -25.41
CA VAL A 19 27.16 22.82 -26.29
C VAL A 19 26.72 21.57 -25.54
N VAL A 20 27.18 21.37 -24.32
CA VAL A 20 26.79 20.23 -23.48
C VAL A 20 25.28 20.24 -23.20
N PHE A 21 24.71 21.40 -22.89
CA PHE A 21 23.28 21.54 -22.65
C PHE A 21 22.46 21.17 -23.91
N PHE A 22 22.83 21.68 -25.07
CA PHE A 22 22.16 21.34 -26.33
C PHE A 22 22.33 19.88 -26.72
N PHE A 23 23.49 19.28 -26.48
CA PHE A 23 23.74 17.86 -26.72
C PHE A 23 22.81 16.98 -25.90
N PHE A 24 22.74 17.20 -24.59
CA PHE A 24 21.84 16.42 -23.72
C PHE A 24 20.37 16.73 -23.97
N GLY A 25 20.04 17.98 -24.29
CA GLY A 25 18.68 18.36 -24.71
C GLY A 25 18.24 17.67 -26.00
N PHE A 26 19.14 17.51 -26.95
CA PHE A 26 18.88 16.79 -28.21
C PHE A 26 18.66 15.29 -27.97
N ILE A 27 19.46 14.64 -27.11
CA ILE A 27 19.26 13.24 -26.74
C ILE A 27 17.90 13.07 -26.03
N GLU A 28 17.57 13.93 -25.07
CA GLU A 28 16.28 13.92 -24.38
C GLU A 28 15.10 14.05 -25.38
N LEU A 29 15.24 14.93 -26.37
CA LEU A 29 14.24 15.10 -27.43
C LEU A 29 14.09 13.83 -28.26
N ILE A 30 15.18 13.20 -28.68
CA ILE A 30 15.15 11.93 -29.41
C ILE A 30 14.44 10.85 -28.58
N LEU A 31 14.77 10.70 -27.31
CA LEU A 31 14.14 9.73 -26.42
C LEU A 31 12.62 9.96 -26.32
N ARG A 32 12.19 11.23 -26.23
CA ARG A 32 10.75 11.58 -26.19
C ARG A 32 10.03 11.29 -27.50
N VAL A 33 10.62 11.65 -28.62
CA VAL A 33 10.03 11.47 -29.95
C VAL A 33 9.99 9.99 -30.33
N SER A 34 10.98 9.20 -29.94
CA SER A 34 11.02 7.76 -30.17
C SER A 34 10.02 6.96 -29.32
N GLY A 35 9.35 7.60 -28.35
CA GLY A 35 8.48 6.89 -27.40
C GLY A 35 9.25 5.97 -26.44
N PHE A 36 10.56 6.18 -26.31
CA PHE A 36 11.38 5.38 -25.41
C PHE A 36 11.05 5.72 -23.95
N GLU A 37 10.48 4.76 -23.24
CA GLU A 37 10.26 4.85 -21.81
C GLU A 37 11.23 3.92 -21.08
N PRO A 38 12.25 4.44 -20.37
CA PRO A 38 13.12 3.60 -19.57
C PRO A 38 12.31 2.96 -18.46
N GLU A 39 12.44 1.64 -18.32
CA GLU A 39 11.81 0.92 -17.22
C GLU A 39 12.26 1.50 -15.87
N PHE A 40 11.36 2.13 -15.18
CA PHE A 40 11.60 2.60 -13.83
C PHE A 40 10.93 1.62 -12.84
N ARG A 41 11.74 0.75 -12.26
CA ARG A 41 11.25 -0.21 -11.24
C ARG A 41 11.18 0.51 -9.90
N TYR A 42 9.99 0.87 -9.45
CA TYR A 42 9.76 1.48 -8.13
C TYR A 42 9.85 0.46 -7.00
N LYS A 43 9.61 -0.80 -7.30
CA LYS A 43 9.59 -1.89 -6.35
C LYS A 43 10.32 -3.07 -6.98
N THR A 44 11.50 -3.40 -6.45
CA THR A 44 12.08 -4.72 -6.71
C THR A 44 11.27 -5.72 -5.90
N TYR A 45 10.68 -6.67 -6.59
CA TYR A 45 10.03 -7.78 -5.93
C TYR A 45 11.13 -8.67 -5.32
N THR A 46 11.06 -8.82 -4.02
CA THR A 46 11.76 -9.91 -3.33
C THR A 46 10.70 -10.91 -2.93
N ILE A 47 11.00 -12.19 -3.12
CA ILE A 47 10.16 -13.25 -2.56
C ILE A 47 9.99 -12.92 -1.08
N PRO A 48 8.75 -12.73 -0.59
CA PRO A 48 8.53 -12.49 0.82
C PRO A 48 9.09 -13.65 1.63
N SER A 49 9.67 -13.40 2.79
CA SER A 49 10.28 -14.45 3.63
C SER A 49 9.31 -15.55 4.04
N TRP A 50 8.02 -15.24 4.16
CA TRP A 50 6.98 -16.24 4.41
C TRP A 50 6.77 -17.21 3.24
N MET A 51 7.07 -16.80 1.99
CA MET A 51 7.03 -17.69 0.84
C MET A 51 8.21 -18.67 0.80
N GLU A 52 9.33 -18.33 1.44
CA GLU A 52 10.47 -19.24 1.57
C GLU A 52 10.11 -20.48 2.42
N ALA A 53 9.08 -20.36 3.28
CA ALA A 53 8.55 -21.45 4.08
C ALA A 53 7.45 -22.27 3.37
N MET A 54 7.04 -21.89 2.16
CA MET A 54 6.05 -22.63 1.38
C MET A 54 6.64 -23.88 0.74
N ASP A 55 5.75 -24.82 0.39
CA ASP A 55 6.11 -25.99 -0.39
C ASP A 55 6.93 -25.57 -1.63
N PRO A 56 8.07 -26.24 -1.91
CA PRO A 56 8.94 -25.92 -3.05
C PRO A 56 8.22 -25.89 -4.41
N ILE A 57 7.21 -26.73 -4.61
CA ILE A 57 6.42 -26.75 -5.86
C ILE A 57 5.58 -25.48 -5.99
N VAL A 58 5.01 -25.03 -4.88
CA VAL A 58 4.23 -23.78 -4.82
C VAL A 58 5.11 -22.56 -5.08
N LEU A 59 6.28 -22.54 -4.46
CA LEU A 59 7.26 -21.47 -4.64
C LEU A 59 7.76 -21.42 -6.09
N GLU A 60 8.04 -22.57 -6.71
CA GLU A 60 8.47 -22.64 -8.11
C GLU A 60 7.38 -22.16 -9.08
N LYS A 61 6.12 -22.58 -8.87
CA LYS A 61 4.98 -22.11 -9.67
C LYS A 61 4.82 -20.59 -9.56
N TYR A 62 4.95 -20.08 -8.36
CA TYR A 62 4.87 -18.63 -8.12
C TYR A 62 6.03 -17.88 -8.80
N GLN A 63 7.26 -18.38 -8.69
CA GLN A 63 8.42 -17.80 -9.37
C GLN A 63 8.27 -17.80 -10.89
N ARG A 64 7.77 -18.89 -11.47
CA ARG A 64 7.48 -19.00 -12.91
C ARG A 64 6.38 -18.04 -13.34
N PHE A 65 5.34 -17.91 -12.54
CA PHE A 65 4.26 -16.96 -12.81
C PHE A 65 4.79 -15.52 -12.82
N VAL A 66 5.55 -15.16 -11.80
CA VAL A 66 6.18 -13.86 -11.66
C VAL A 66 7.14 -13.56 -12.82
N ALA A 67 7.98 -14.52 -13.20
CA ALA A 67 8.90 -14.39 -14.33
C ALA A 67 8.16 -14.29 -15.67
N GLY A 68 7.10 -15.08 -15.86
CA GLY A 68 6.32 -15.13 -17.10
C GLY A 68 5.42 -13.90 -17.33
N GLN A 69 5.01 -13.24 -16.27
CA GLN A 69 4.22 -11.98 -16.38
C GLN A 69 5.11 -10.77 -16.68
N GLY A 70 6.45 -10.95 -16.59
CA GLY A 70 7.36 -9.81 -16.51
C GLY A 70 6.86 -8.85 -15.45
N PHE A 71 7.66 -8.42 -14.51
CA PHE A 71 7.20 -7.51 -13.44
C PHE A 71 6.72 -6.13 -13.93
N VAL A 72 6.31 -6.03 -15.15
CA VAL A 72 5.43 -4.99 -15.66
C VAL A 72 4.02 -5.38 -15.21
N ASN A 73 3.84 -5.48 -13.92
CA ASN A 73 2.54 -5.71 -13.33
C ASN A 73 1.61 -4.59 -13.71
N GLN A 74 0.42 -4.94 -14.18
CA GLN A 74 -0.63 -3.94 -14.42
C GLN A 74 -0.90 -3.10 -13.18
N ASP A 75 -0.71 -3.66 -11.98
CA ASP A 75 -0.79 -2.95 -10.70
C ASP A 75 0.39 -2.01 -10.44
N ALA A 76 1.58 -2.28 -10.97
CA ALA A 76 2.70 -1.35 -10.86
C ALA A 76 2.41 0.00 -11.52
N TYR A 77 1.57 0.03 -12.55
CA TYR A 77 1.12 1.27 -13.18
C TYR A 77 0.08 2.03 -12.34
N ALA A 78 -0.56 1.40 -11.38
CA ALA A 78 -1.48 2.05 -10.46
C ALA A 78 -0.76 3.03 -9.51
N TYR A 79 0.57 2.96 -9.44
CA TYR A 79 1.38 3.80 -8.56
C TYR A 79 2.19 4.82 -9.35
N GLU A 80 2.43 5.95 -8.72
CA GLU A 80 3.37 6.96 -9.17
C GLU A 80 4.33 7.35 -8.03
N PRO A 81 5.55 7.83 -8.37
CA PRO A 81 6.46 8.34 -7.37
C PRO A 81 5.86 9.52 -6.63
N ASP A 82 6.18 9.60 -5.34
CA ASP A 82 5.82 10.72 -4.49
C ASP A 82 7.01 11.15 -3.63
N LEU A 83 7.26 12.45 -3.53
CA LEU A 83 8.41 12.98 -2.80
C LEU A 83 8.29 12.75 -1.29
N ARG A 84 7.06 12.85 -0.76
CA ARG A 84 6.79 12.70 0.66
C ARG A 84 6.70 11.23 1.05
N TYR A 85 5.86 10.46 0.37
CA TYR A 85 5.58 9.07 0.72
C TYR A 85 6.53 8.06 0.05
N GLY A 86 7.27 8.48 -0.99
CA GLY A 86 8.03 7.60 -1.87
C GLY A 86 7.22 7.17 -3.09
N TYR A 87 5.97 6.79 -2.89
CA TYR A 87 4.99 6.49 -3.94
C TYR A 87 3.57 6.70 -3.39
N ARG A 88 2.60 6.82 -4.30
CA ARG A 88 1.16 6.86 -4.02
C ARG A 88 0.37 6.25 -5.18
N LEU A 89 -0.91 6.01 -5.01
CA LEU A 89 -1.77 5.70 -6.15
C LEU A 89 -1.85 6.89 -7.10
N ARG A 90 -1.86 6.58 -8.40
CA ARG A 90 -2.07 7.61 -9.44
C ARG A 90 -3.46 8.20 -9.29
N PRO A 91 -3.60 9.52 -9.31
CA PRO A 91 -4.90 10.17 -9.36
C PRO A 91 -5.68 9.85 -10.65
N ASN A 92 -6.99 9.71 -10.51
CA ASN A 92 -7.90 9.48 -11.64
C ASN A 92 -7.48 8.30 -12.53
N TYR A 93 -7.05 7.20 -11.92
CA TYR A 93 -6.56 6.02 -12.61
C TYR A 93 -7.49 4.83 -12.39
N ALA A 94 -7.67 4.03 -13.42
CA ALA A 94 -8.42 2.79 -13.35
C ALA A 94 -7.65 1.65 -14.03
N THR A 95 -7.57 0.52 -13.37
CA THR A 95 -6.96 -0.69 -13.92
C THR A 95 -7.65 -1.94 -13.39
N LYS A 96 -7.63 -3.01 -14.21
CA LYS A 96 -8.09 -4.32 -13.83
C LYS A 96 -6.89 -5.18 -13.49
N VAL A 97 -6.86 -5.70 -12.27
CA VAL A 97 -5.79 -6.55 -11.76
C VAL A 97 -6.24 -8.00 -11.84
N LYS A 98 -5.48 -8.82 -12.53
CA LYS A 98 -5.63 -10.26 -12.40
C LYS A 98 -5.16 -10.65 -11.01
N ASN A 99 -5.82 -11.64 -10.42
CA ASN A 99 -5.53 -12.05 -9.08
C ASN A 99 -4.02 -12.25 -8.86
N TYR A 100 -3.44 -11.40 -8.03
CA TYR A 100 -2.02 -11.40 -7.79
C TYR A 100 -1.57 -12.58 -6.94
N SER A 101 -2.52 -13.07 -6.14
CA SER A 101 -2.15 -13.90 -4.99
C SER A 101 -1.63 -15.25 -5.40
N SER A 102 -1.50 -15.54 -6.68
CA SER A 102 -0.70 -16.68 -6.95
C SER A 102 -0.78 -17.27 -8.33
N ALA A 103 0.32 -17.78 -8.77
CA ALA A 103 0.44 -18.85 -9.72
C ALA A 103 -0.51 -20.03 -9.46
N LEU A 104 -1.04 -20.17 -8.27
CA LEU A 104 -1.92 -21.27 -7.89
C LEU A 104 -3.38 -21.05 -8.26
N MET A 105 -3.81 -19.80 -8.43
CA MET A 105 -5.25 -19.48 -8.49
C MET A 105 -5.63 -18.50 -9.59
N VAL A 106 -4.69 -18.11 -10.44
CA VAL A 106 -4.89 -17.08 -11.46
C VAL A 106 -6.07 -17.36 -12.38
N ASP A 107 -6.31 -18.63 -12.66
CA ASP A 107 -7.35 -19.05 -13.60
C ASP A 107 -8.72 -19.29 -12.91
N LYS A 108 -8.76 -19.31 -11.58
CA LYS A 108 -9.95 -19.71 -10.83
C LYS A 108 -10.64 -18.56 -10.09
N LEU A 109 -9.90 -17.51 -9.72
CA LEU A 109 -10.48 -16.36 -9.04
C LEU A 109 -10.67 -15.17 -9.99
N PRO A 110 -11.74 -14.39 -9.82
CA PRO A 110 -12.03 -13.27 -10.69
C PRO A 110 -10.98 -12.17 -10.59
N ALA A 111 -10.74 -11.47 -11.69
CA ALA A 111 -9.99 -10.23 -11.66
C ALA A 111 -10.77 -9.15 -10.93
N TRP A 112 -10.08 -8.26 -10.25
CA TRP A 112 -10.65 -7.16 -9.48
C TRP A 112 -10.13 -5.81 -9.97
N THR A 113 -10.76 -4.71 -9.55
CA THR A 113 -10.51 -3.39 -10.10
C THR A 113 -9.90 -2.45 -9.08
N ILE A 114 -8.91 -1.67 -9.50
CA ILE A 114 -8.41 -0.52 -8.76
C ILE A 114 -8.86 0.73 -9.49
N VAL A 115 -9.68 1.55 -8.82
CA VAL A 115 -10.05 2.88 -9.29
C VAL A 115 -9.65 3.89 -8.23
N SER A 116 -9.01 4.98 -8.64
CA SER A 116 -8.61 6.07 -7.76
C SER A 116 -9.27 7.38 -8.14
N ASN A 117 -9.54 8.21 -7.13
CA ASN A 117 -10.07 9.56 -7.31
C ASN A 117 -8.97 10.57 -7.65
N ALA A 118 -9.34 11.85 -7.78
CA ALA A 118 -8.41 12.95 -8.06
C ALA A 118 -7.31 13.15 -6.99
N LYS A 119 -7.49 12.62 -5.78
CA LYS A 119 -6.49 12.66 -4.70
C LYS A 119 -5.62 11.40 -4.63
N GLY A 120 -5.87 10.41 -5.51
CA GLY A 120 -5.15 9.12 -5.49
C GLY A 120 -5.62 8.16 -4.38
N PHE A 121 -6.87 8.23 -3.94
CA PHE A 121 -7.45 7.28 -3.01
C PHE A 121 -8.40 6.33 -3.72
N ARG A 122 -8.44 5.08 -3.26
CA ARG A 122 -9.31 4.06 -3.82
C ARG A 122 -10.78 4.43 -3.68
N VAL A 123 -11.53 4.27 -4.76
CA VAL A 123 -12.97 4.51 -4.82
C VAL A 123 -13.69 3.40 -5.60
N SER A 124 -15.01 3.36 -5.49
CA SER A 124 -15.87 2.46 -6.27
C SER A 124 -15.72 2.68 -7.78
N SER A 125 -15.68 1.58 -8.53
CA SER A 125 -15.78 1.60 -10.00
C SER A 125 -17.22 1.81 -10.48
N ASN A 126 -18.19 1.42 -9.67
CA ASN A 126 -19.62 1.29 -10.07
C ASN A 126 -20.48 2.50 -9.65
N LYS A 127 -19.94 3.37 -8.79
CA LYS A 127 -20.71 4.53 -8.30
C LYS A 127 -19.93 5.81 -8.68
N PRO A 128 -20.58 6.76 -9.37
CA PRO A 128 -20.01 8.10 -9.44
C PRO A 128 -19.74 8.56 -7.99
N THR A 129 -18.66 9.28 -7.78
CA THR A 129 -18.30 9.82 -6.46
C THR A 129 -19.54 10.47 -5.88
N LYS A 130 -20.24 9.77 -4.96
CA LYS A 130 -21.41 10.34 -4.29
C LYS A 130 -20.99 11.65 -3.67
N THR A 131 -21.79 12.69 -3.87
CA THR A 131 -21.64 13.92 -3.10
C THR A 131 -21.58 13.52 -1.63
N GLU A 132 -20.54 13.98 -0.91
CA GLU A 132 -20.41 13.69 0.52
C GLU A 132 -21.71 14.07 1.22
N THR A 133 -22.26 13.16 2.00
CA THR A 133 -23.43 13.43 2.83
C THR A 133 -23.01 14.31 4.01
N SER A 134 -23.97 14.96 4.66
CA SER A 134 -23.74 15.72 5.89
C SER A 134 -23.36 14.83 7.11
N GLY A 135 -23.27 13.53 6.92
CA GLY A 135 -22.96 12.54 7.95
C GLY A 135 -21.51 12.52 8.41
N ARG A 136 -21.23 11.66 9.38
CA ARG A 136 -19.86 11.35 9.85
C ARG A 136 -19.02 10.71 8.74
N THR A 137 -17.71 10.70 8.91
CA THR A 137 -16.81 10.03 7.99
C THR A 137 -16.09 8.89 8.69
N LEU A 138 -16.08 7.73 8.04
CA LEU A 138 -15.20 6.62 8.36
C LEU A 138 -13.93 6.78 7.52
N TYR A 139 -12.83 7.11 8.16
CA TYR A 139 -11.50 7.07 7.56
C TYR A 139 -10.89 5.69 7.79
N VAL A 140 -10.26 5.14 6.77
CA VAL A 140 -9.48 3.91 6.89
C VAL A 140 -8.06 4.20 6.44
N LEU A 141 -7.12 4.11 7.35
CA LEU A 141 -5.71 4.42 7.15
C LEU A 141 -4.89 3.17 7.43
N GLY A 142 -4.35 2.58 6.40
CA GLY A 142 -3.65 1.31 6.49
C GLY A 142 -2.86 0.94 5.25
N ASP A 143 -2.55 -0.32 5.15
CA ASP A 143 -1.82 -0.92 4.04
C ASP A 143 -2.73 -1.67 3.05
N SER A 144 -2.18 -2.67 2.37
CA SER A 144 -2.91 -3.46 1.38
C SER A 144 -4.11 -4.23 1.95
N SER A 145 -4.04 -4.69 3.20
CA SER A 145 -5.14 -5.41 3.83
C SER A 145 -6.36 -4.51 4.02
N SER A 146 -6.14 -3.28 4.45
CA SER A 146 -7.22 -2.28 4.62
C SER A 146 -7.60 -1.58 3.31
N PHE A 147 -6.72 -1.58 2.33
CA PHE A 147 -7.04 -1.17 0.96
C PHE A 147 -8.08 -2.09 0.32
N GLY A 148 -8.16 -3.34 0.75
CA GLY A 148 -8.96 -4.40 0.12
C GLY A 148 -8.25 -4.99 -1.09
N TRP A 149 -6.95 -5.33 -0.94
CA TRP A 149 -6.17 -5.96 -1.99
C TRP A 149 -6.76 -7.33 -2.34
N GLY A 150 -6.96 -7.60 -3.61
CA GLY A 150 -7.50 -8.87 -4.10
C GLY A 150 -9.03 -8.92 -4.23
N VAL A 151 -9.76 -7.91 -3.76
CA VAL A 151 -11.23 -7.86 -3.85
C VAL A 151 -11.73 -6.56 -4.49
N GLU A 152 -12.93 -6.56 -5.05
CA GLU A 152 -13.58 -5.34 -5.50
C GLU A 152 -13.81 -4.36 -4.34
N TYR A 153 -13.86 -3.07 -4.63
CA TYR A 153 -14.01 -2.02 -3.61
C TYR A 153 -15.19 -2.26 -2.69
N GLU A 154 -16.34 -2.61 -3.27
CA GLU A 154 -17.59 -2.86 -2.55
C GLU A 154 -17.53 -4.09 -1.62
N LYS A 155 -16.59 -4.99 -1.90
CA LYS A 155 -16.34 -6.20 -1.11
C LYS A 155 -15.31 -6.00 -0.01
N SER A 156 -14.64 -4.84 0.04
CA SER A 156 -13.72 -4.51 1.15
C SER A 156 -14.50 -4.34 2.46
N TYR A 157 -13.87 -4.71 3.57
CA TYR A 157 -14.49 -4.56 4.89
C TYR A 157 -14.90 -3.11 5.19
N SER A 158 -14.11 -2.16 4.73
CA SER A 158 -14.38 -0.74 4.93
C SER A 158 -15.64 -0.26 4.22
N SER A 159 -15.88 -0.74 2.99
CA SER A 159 -17.11 -0.45 2.25
C SER A 159 -18.32 -1.10 2.89
N GLN A 160 -18.23 -2.39 3.20
CA GLN A 160 -19.32 -3.14 3.83
C GLN A 160 -19.65 -2.61 5.25
N LEU A 161 -18.62 -2.26 6.04
CA LEU A 161 -18.83 -1.63 7.35
C LEU A 161 -19.55 -0.29 7.20
N THR A 162 -19.14 0.52 6.22
CA THR A 162 -19.82 1.81 5.96
C THR A 162 -21.29 1.61 5.56
N GLU A 163 -21.59 0.61 4.75
CA GLU A 163 -22.98 0.27 4.39
C GLU A 163 -23.79 -0.14 5.62
N LYS A 164 -23.22 -0.93 6.52
CA LYS A 164 -23.87 -1.30 7.79
C LYS A 164 -24.06 -0.09 8.71
N LEU A 165 -23.08 0.76 8.87
CA LEU A 165 -23.18 2.00 9.66
C LEU A 165 -24.27 2.94 9.11
N ASN A 166 -24.44 3.00 7.80
CA ASN A 166 -25.49 3.77 7.13
C ASN A 166 -26.92 3.28 7.43
N THR A 167 -27.09 2.11 8.05
CA THR A 167 -28.41 1.68 8.55
C THR A 167 -28.79 2.37 9.87
N ILE A 168 -27.82 2.99 10.57
CA ILE A 168 -28.02 3.69 11.84
C ILE A 168 -28.04 5.20 11.60
N GLU A 169 -27.01 5.73 10.97
CA GLU A 169 -26.88 7.15 10.63
C GLU A 169 -25.99 7.32 9.38
N PRO A 170 -26.05 8.47 8.68
CA PRO A 170 -25.27 8.69 7.47
C PRO A 170 -23.75 8.70 7.73
N PHE A 171 -23.01 7.82 7.03
CA PHE A 171 -21.56 7.78 7.00
C PHE A 171 -21.04 7.93 5.57
N ASN A 172 -19.94 8.68 5.45
CA ASN A 172 -19.09 8.70 4.25
C ASN A 172 -17.89 7.78 4.47
N LEU A 173 -17.38 7.16 3.41
CA LEU A 173 -16.13 6.39 3.46
C LEU A 173 -14.99 7.14 2.78
N LYS A 174 -13.86 7.26 3.48
CA LYS A 174 -12.58 7.67 2.91
C LYS A 174 -11.54 6.58 3.16
N ASN A 175 -11.39 5.68 2.20
CA ASN A 175 -10.33 4.68 2.26
C ASN A 175 -9.02 5.30 1.77
N LEU A 176 -8.15 5.65 2.72
CA LEU A 176 -6.85 6.27 2.52
C LEU A 176 -5.71 5.27 2.54
N SER A 177 -6.03 3.98 2.65
CA SER A 177 -5.04 2.91 2.69
C SER A 177 -4.30 2.81 1.36
N VAL A 178 -3.01 2.54 1.44
CA VAL A 178 -2.15 2.36 0.26
C VAL A 178 -1.34 1.08 0.41
N PRO A 179 -1.43 0.14 -0.54
CA PRO A 179 -0.67 -1.09 -0.50
C PRO A 179 0.82 -0.85 -0.29
N GLY A 180 1.40 -1.57 0.67
CA GLY A 180 2.80 -1.46 1.00
C GLY A 180 3.18 -0.28 1.92
N PHE A 181 2.24 0.54 2.37
CA PHE A 181 2.53 1.60 3.34
C PHE A 181 2.89 1.02 4.71
N SER A 182 3.87 1.64 5.35
CA SER A 182 4.21 1.44 6.75
C SER A 182 3.48 2.45 7.65
N SER A 183 3.54 2.23 8.96
CA SER A 183 3.04 3.18 9.96
C SER A 183 3.66 4.58 9.81
N PHE A 184 4.93 4.66 9.40
CA PHE A 184 5.60 5.93 9.15
C PHE A 184 4.96 6.70 7.98
N GLN A 185 4.68 6.01 6.86
CA GLN A 185 4.01 6.62 5.71
C GLN A 185 2.56 6.98 6.05
N GLY A 186 1.86 6.12 6.80
CA GLY A 186 0.52 6.40 7.32
C GLY A 186 0.48 7.67 8.18
N ARG A 187 1.47 7.86 9.07
CA ARG A 187 1.60 9.06 9.88
C ARG A 187 1.81 10.30 9.02
N LEU A 188 2.70 10.25 8.02
CA LEU A 188 2.91 11.37 7.10
C LEU A 188 1.63 11.73 6.34
N LEU A 189 0.84 10.74 5.93
CA LEU A 189 -0.43 10.95 5.25
C LEU A 189 -1.46 11.59 6.19
N TRP A 190 -1.55 11.12 7.43
CA TRP A 190 -2.44 11.68 8.43
C TRP A 190 -2.14 13.16 8.74
N GLU A 191 -0.87 13.54 8.81
CA GLU A 191 -0.44 14.93 9.03
C GLU A 191 -0.96 15.91 7.96
N GLU A 192 -1.19 15.43 6.72
CA GLU A 192 -1.72 16.26 5.62
C GLU A 192 -3.24 16.39 5.62
N LEU A 193 -3.95 15.49 6.31
CA LEU A 193 -5.40 15.50 6.31
C LEU A 193 -5.94 16.62 7.20
N GLY A 194 -6.65 17.57 6.58
CA GLY A 194 -7.22 18.72 7.27
C GLY A 194 -8.72 18.61 7.59
N ASP A 195 -9.43 17.68 6.96
CA ASP A 195 -10.89 17.65 6.88
C ASP A 195 -11.59 16.71 7.88
N VAL A 196 -10.84 16.17 8.88
CA VAL A 196 -11.39 15.32 9.95
C VAL A 196 -12.23 16.15 10.91
N LYS A 197 -13.44 15.69 11.22
CA LYS A 197 -14.39 16.37 12.08
C LYS A 197 -14.57 15.64 13.40
N LYS A 198 -15.04 16.34 14.40
CA LYS A 198 -15.40 15.75 15.68
C LYS A 198 -16.44 14.63 15.49
N GLY A 199 -16.12 13.45 16.01
CA GLY A 199 -16.98 12.27 15.94
C GLY A 199 -16.76 11.40 14.73
N ASP A 200 -15.90 11.78 13.77
CA ASP A 200 -15.46 10.88 12.70
C ASP A 200 -14.70 9.69 13.28
N TRP A 201 -14.82 8.54 12.61
CA TRP A 201 -14.10 7.34 12.98
C TRP A 201 -12.84 7.17 12.12
N VAL A 202 -11.76 6.70 12.74
CA VAL A 202 -10.49 6.46 12.04
C VAL A 202 -9.98 5.06 12.37
N ILE A 203 -10.08 4.14 11.40
CA ILE A 203 -9.45 2.83 11.49
C ILE A 203 -7.99 2.96 11.11
N LEU A 204 -7.10 2.49 11.99
CA LEU A 204 -5.66 2.40 11.81
C LEU A 204 -5.26 0.94 11.67
N SER A 205 -4.50 0.60 10.62
CA SER A 205 -4.06 -0.79 10.37
C SER A 205 -2.67 -0.80 9.73
N PHE A 206 -1.64 -1.01 10.55
CA PHE A 206 -0.23 -1.05 10.13
C PHE A 206 0.53 -2.10 10.92
N GLY A 207 1.69 -2.53 10.39
CA GLY A 207 2.64 -3.40 11.07
C GLY A 207 3.31 -4.41 10.15
N TRP A 208 2.57 -5.00 9.22
CA TRP A 208 3.14 -5.97 8.27
C TRP A 208 4.28 -5.39 7.45
N ASN A 209 4.04 -4.26 6.81
CA ASN A 209 5.06 -3.60 5.97
C ASN A 209 6.17 -2.93 6.79
N ASP A 210 5.91 -2.60 8.04
CA ASP A 210 6.92 -2.10 8.99
C ASP A 210 8.01 -3.14 9.25
N ALA A 211 7.62 -4.41 9.30
CA ALA A 211 8.49 -5.55 9.57
C ALA A 211 9.38 -5.97 8.38
N TYR A 212 9.15 -5.44 7.18
CA TYR A 212 9.96 -5.81 6.04
C TYR A 212 11.42 -5.42 6.23
N SER A 213 12.31 -6.32 5.79
CA SER A 213 13.75 -6.04 5.72
C SER A 213 14.04 -4.90 4.75
N SER A 214 14.93 -4.00 5.12
CA SER A 214 15.32 -2.87 4.28
C SER A 214 16.75 -2.43 4.60
N LEU A 215 17.47 -1.95 3.58
CA LEU A 215 18.79 -1.32 3.77
C LEU A 215 18.71 -0.02 4.56
N GLN A 216 17.56 0.64 4.55
CA GLN A 216 17.34 1.92 5.23
C GLN A 216 15.91 1.99 5.75
N THR A 217 15.75 2.56 6.93
CA THR A 217 14.43 2.82 7.48
C THR A 217 13.63 3.78 6.60
N ASP A 218 12.30 3.69 6.63
CA ASP A 218 11.42 4.60 5.88
C ASP A 218 11.65 6.07 6.27
N ARG A 219 11.97 6.32 7.54
CA ARG A 219 12.38 7.65 8.01
C ARG A 219 13.64 8.14 7.30
N ARG A 220 14.68 7.31 7.22
CA ARG A 220 15.93 7.67 6.54
C ARG A 220 15.70 7.91 5.06
N GLN A 221 14.88 7.09 4.41
CA GLN A 221 14.51 7.29 3.01
C GLN A 221 13.76 8.61 2.80
N PHE A 222 12.86 8.96 3.71
CA PHE A 222 12.17 10.25 3.69
C PHE A 222 13.16 11.42 3.81
N ASP A 223 14.06 11.38 4.78
CA ASP A 223 15.07 12.42 4.99
C ASP A 223 15.97 12.59 3.76
N LEU A 224 16.39 11.49 3.13
CA LEU A 224 17.18 11.52 1.89
C LEU A 224 16.41 12.14 0.73
N ARG A 225 15.16 11.76 0.51
CA ARG A 225 14.31 12.36 -0.55
C ARG A 225 14.11 13.84 -0.35
N ASN A 226 13.94 14.29 0.88
CA ASN A 226 13.69 15.68 1.23
C ASN A 226 14.96 16.53 1.39
N SER A 227 16.15 15.93 1.33
CA SER A 227 17.42 16.65 1.26
C SER A 227 17.55 17.47 -0.03
N MET A 228 18.47 18.42 -0.08
CA MET A 228 18.75 19.20 -1.30
C MET A 228 19.08 18.28 -2.48
N ALA A 229 19.96 17.30 -2.29
CA ALA A 229 20.32 16.33 -3.31
C ALA A 229 19.14 15.48 -3.75
N GLY A 230 18.27 15.06 -2.80
CA GLY A 230 17.06 14.33 -3.09
C GLY A 230 16.05 15.13 -3.93
N LYS A 231 15.87 16.40 -3.62
CA LYS A 231 15.01 17.31 -4.40
C LYS A 231 15.54 17.57 -5.81
N ILE A 232 16.85 17.69 -5.96
CA ILE A 232 17.48 17.79 -7.28
C ILE A 232 17.26 16.48 -8.06
N ASN A 233 17.56 15.33 -7.45
CA ASN A 233 17.32 14.01 -8.04
C ASN A 233 15.85 13.86 -8.47
N TRP A 234 14.91 14.29 -7.63
CA TRP A 234 13.49 14.28 -7.94
C TRP A 234 13.15 15.06 -9.22
N LYS A 235 13.71 16.26 -9.38
CA LYS A 235 13.52 17.05 -10.61
C LYS A 235 14.15 16.39 -11.83
N LEU A 236 15.34 15.82 -11.68
CA LEU A 236 16.05 15.14 -12.78
C LEU A 236 15.31 13.87 -13.25
N LYS A 237 14.54 13.21 -12.39
CA LYS A 237 13.71 12.04 -12.76
C LYS A 237 12.65 12.33 -13.82
N HIS A 238 12.32 13.59 -14.09
CA HIS A 238 11.45 13.96 -15.19
C HIS A 238 12.15 13.89 -16.57
N LEU A 239 13.48 13.79 -16.59
CA LEU A 239 14.27 13.60 -17.78
C LEU A 239 14.40 12.09 -18.10
N LEU A 240 14.01 11.71 -19.32
CA LEU A 240 14.14 10.32 -19.78
C LEU A 240 15.59 9.86 -19.81
N LEU A 241 16.48 10.74 -20.26
CA LEU A 241 17.91 10.48 -20.27
C LEU A 241 18.46 10.16 -18.87
N TYR A 242 18.08 10.97 -17.87
CA TYR A 242 18.47 10.71 -16.47
C TYR A 242 17.95 9.38 -15.97
N ARG A 243 16.65 9.09 -16.22
CA ARG A 243 16.04 7.81 -15.87
C ARG A 243 16.76 6.65 -16.52
N TRP A 244 17.10 6.76 -17.80
CA TRP A 244 17.85 5.77 -18.55
C TRP A 244 19.25 5.52 -17.95
N MET A 245 20.01 6.57 -17.67
CA MET A 245 21.31 6.45 -17.00
C MET A 245 21.21 5.76 -15.63
N MET A 246 20.15 6.04 -14.87
CA MET A 246 19.93 5.41 -13.58
C MET A 246 19.60 3.92 -13.68
N THR A 247 19.09 3.43 -14.82
CA THR A 247 18.86 2.00 -15.02
C THR A 247 20.14 1.20 -15.21
N TRP A 248 21.25 1.84 -15.62
CA TRP A 248 22.53 1.13 -15.84
C TRP A 248 23.21 0.68 -14.55
N ASP A 249 22.93 1.36 -13.45
CA ASP A 249 23.53 1.06 -12.15
C ASP A 249 22.66 0.14 -11.27
N PHE A 250 21.42 -0.11 -11.69
CA PHE A 250 20.44 -0.81 -10.89
C PHE A 250 20.69 -2.33 -10.70
N PRO A 251 21.21 -3.09 -11.68
CA PRO A 251 21.43 -4.53 -11.54
C PRO A 251 22.54 -4.90 -10.55
N LYS A 252 23.44 -3.96 -10.25
CA LYS A 252 24.63 -4.20 -9.39
C LYS A 252 24.38 -3.99 -7.91
N ARG A 253 23.28 -3.34 -7.53
CA ARG A 253 22.87 -3.20 -6.14
C ARG A 253 22.03 -4.42 -5.77
N THR A 254 22.67 -5.57 -5.75
CA THR A 254 22.05 -6.80 -5.28
C THR A 254 21.59 -6.62 -3.84
N LEU A 255 20.39 -7.07 -3.59
CA LEU A 255 19.65 -7.02 -2.33
C LEU A 255 20.23 -7.94 -1.24
N ASP A 256 21.48 -8.35 -1.36
CA ASP A 256 22.13 -9.37 -0.52
C ASP A 256 22.47 -8.90 0.91
N HIS A 257 22.25 -7.62 1.21
CA HIS A 257 22.50 -7.08 2.56
C HIS A 257 21.26 -6.35 3.09
N LYS A 258 20.31 -7.12 3.56
CA LYS A 258 19.15 -6.59 4.30
C LYS A 258 19.50 -6.54 5.79
N GLU A 259 20.10 -5.44 6.23
CA GLU A 259 20.60 -5.31 7.60
C GLU A 259 19.60 -4.70 8.60
N GLY A 260 18.40 -4.33 8.19
CA GLY A 260 17.45 -3.66 9.08
C GLY A 260 15.99 -3.85 8.69
N LEU A 261 15.14 -3.18 9.43
CA LEU A 261 13.69 -3.14 9.23
C LEU A 261 13.29 -1.78 8.63
N ARG A 262 12.23 -1.76 7.84
CA ARG A 262 11.65 -0.50 7.33
C ARG A 262 11.30 0.44 8.48
N VAL A 263 10.64 -0.09 9.50
CA VAL A 263 10.30 0.65 10.73
C VAL A 263 10.62 -0.22 11.94
N PRO A 264 11.71 0.03 12.67
CA PRO A 264 12.02 -0.70 13.91
C PRO A 264 10.89 -0.59 14.95
N LEU A 265 10.73 -1.60 15.80
CA LEU A 265 9.64 -1.70 16.79
C LEU A 265 9.46 -0.43 17.65
N THR A 266 10.58 0.18 18.07
CA THR A 266 10.55 1.42 18.86
C THR A 266 9.98 2.60 18.06
N HIS A 267 10.24 2.67 16.76
CA HIS A 267 9.68 3.68 15.88
C HIS A 267 8.23 3.37 15.52
N TYR A 268 7.89 2.09 15.36
CA TYR A 268 6.53 1.63 15.15
C TYR A 268 5.61 2.08 16.29
N ARG A 269 5.99 1.81 17.55
CA ARG A 269 5.28 2.29 18.74
C ARG A 269 5.04 3.81 18.67
N LYS A 270 6.09 4.60 18.44
CA LYS A 270 5.99 6.06 18.33
C LYS A 270 5.08 6.53 17.21
N ASN A 271 5.08 5.82 16.08
CA ASN A 271 4.18 6.14 14.97
C ASN A 271 2.72 5.87 15.34
N LEU A 272 2.43 4.75 16.04
CA LEU A 272 1.08 4.44 16.51
C LEU A 272 0.60 5.47 17.54
N GLU A 273 1.43 5.81 18.53
CA GLU A 273 1.13 6.84 19.51
C GLU A 273 0.80 8.18 18.83
N ALA A 274 1.64 8.63 17.90
CA ALA A 274 1.43 9.87 17.16
C ALA A 274 0.17 9.84 16.27
N LEU A 275 -0.14 8.70 15.65
CA LEU A 275 -1.37 8.54 14.87
C LEU A 275 -2.61 8.67 15.76
N VAL A 276 -2.61 7.95 16.89
CA VAL A 276 -3.73 7.99 17.84
C VAL A 276 -3.93 9.39 18.39
N GLU A 277 -2.85 10.04 18.84
CA GLU A 277 -2.89 11.41 19.35
C GLU A 277 -3.41 12.38 18.27
N GLY A 278 -2.85 12.31 17.06
CA GLY A 278 -3.28 13.16 15.95
C GLY A 278 -4.73 12.93 15.51
N VAL A 279 -5.29 11.72 15.69
CA VAL A 279 -6.72 11.46 15.46
C VAL A 279 -7.55 12.16 16.53
N ARG A 280 -7.17 12.02 17.81
CA ARG A 280 -7.88 12.62 18.94
C ARG A 280 -7.83 14.15 18.94
N GLU A 281 -6.67 14.72 18.60
CA GLU A 281 -6.51 16.19 18.49
C GLU A 281 -7.48 16.81 17.49
N LYS A 282 -7.81 16.08 16.42
CA LYS A 282 -8.82 16.50 15.42
C LYS A 282 -10.25 16.15 15.84
N GLY A 283 -10.44 15.53 17.00
CA GLY A 283 -11.75 15.12 17.51
C GLY A 283 -12.27 13.81 16.94
N GLY A 284 -11.43 13.06 16.21
CA GLY A 284 -11.77 11.74 15.68
C GLY A 284 -11.69 10.64 16.75
N LYS A 285 -12.37 9.54 16.50
CA LYS A 285 -12.36 8.32 17.32
C LYS A 285 -11.46 7.26 16.67
N PRO A 286 -10.27 6.96 17.21
CA PRO A 286 -9.38 5.96 16.65
C PRO A 286 -9.82 4.54 17.01
N VAL A 287 -9.63 3.61 16.07
CA VAL A 287 -9.81 2.17 16.21
C VAL A 287 -8.60 1.50 15.58
N PHE A 288 -8.04 0.46 16.20
CA PHE A 288 -6.93 -0.26 15.61
C PHE A 288 -7.35 -1.67 15.17
N VAL A 289 -6.97 -2.01 13.95
CA VAL A 289 -7.24 -3.31 13.34
C VAL A 289 -5.90 -3.96 12.97
N ASN A 290 -5.59 -5.07 13.64
CA ASN A 290 -4.50 -5.96 13.24
C ASN A 290 -5.05 -7.02 12.29
N VAL A 291 -4.47 -7.16 11.11
CA VAL A 291 -4.87 -8.19 10.15
C VAL A 291 -3.87 -9.33 10.09
N CYS A 292 -2.60 -9.04 9.84
CA CYS A 292 -1.59 -10.08 9.63
C CYS A 292 -0.20 -9.69 10.17
N ASN A 293 -0.14 -8.81 11.15
CA ASN A 293 1.15 -8.34 11.65
C ASN A 293 1.98 -9.50 12.23
N PRO A 294 3.30 -9.53 12.00
CA PRO A 294 4.19 -10.43 12.71
C PRO A 294 4.06 -10.25 14.22
N ILE A 295 4.20 -11.34 14.98
CA ILE A 295 3.92 -11.40 16.43
C ILE A 295 4.54 -10.22 17.19
N ALA A 296 5.82 -9.89 16.97
CA ALA A 296 6.47 -8.78 17.67
C ALA A 296 5.82 -7.42 17.40
N TYR A 297 5.31 -7.18 16.19
CA TYR A 297 4.58 -5.95 15.83
C TYR A 297 3.15 -5.96 16.37
N GLN A 298 2.52 -7.13 16.37
CA GLN A 298 1.20 -7.31 16.97
C GLN A 298 1.25 -7.02 18.49
N ASP A 299 2.24 -7.55 19.20
CA ASP A 299 2.39 -7.34 20.65
C ASP A 299 2.62 -5.86 20.98
N VAL A 300 3.50 -5.19 20.23
CA VAL A 300 3.74 -3.75 20.39
C VAL A 300 2.47 -2.94 20.07
N ALA A 301 1.73 -3.31 19.02
CA ALA A 301 0.48 -2.65 18.70
C ALA A 301 -0.55 -2.83 19.82
N LYS A 302 -0.77 -4.08 20.26
CA LYS A 302 -1.70 -4.41 21.33
C LYS A 302 -1.39 -3.61 22.60
N GLU A 303 -0.17 -3.69 23.11
CA GLU A 303 0.26 -2.94 24.29
C GLU A 303 0.05 -1.42 24.14
N THR A 304 0.46 -0.87 22.99
CA THR A 304 0.34 0.57 22.75
C THR A 304 -1.12 1.03 22.71
N ILE A 305 -1.98 0.27 22.03
CA ILE A 305 -3.38 0.60 21.82
C ILE A 305 -4.21 0.39 23.09
N GLU A 306 -3.97 -0.68 23.83
CA GLU A 306 -4.62 -0.94 25.12
C GLU A 306 -4.26 0.15 26.16
N ASN A 307 -2.99 0.56 26.23
CA ASN A 307 -2.55 1.67 27.08
C ASN A 307 -3.24 3.00 26.73
N GLN A 308 -3.61 3.18 25.46
CA GLN A 308 -4.36 4.33 24.97
C GLN A 308 -5.88 4.20 25.13
N LYS A 309 -6.39 3.05 25.65
CA LYS A 309 -7.82 2.74 25.81
C LYS A 309 -8.61 2.88 24.51
N ILE A 310 -8.09 2.30 23.42
CA ILE A 310 -8.68 2.29 22.10
C ILE A 310 -9.12 0.87 21.77
N PRO A 311 -10.24 0.67 21.05
CA PRO A 311 -10.62 -0.63 20.55
C PRO A 311 -9.51 -1.25 19.70
N PHE A 312 -9.12 -2.49 20.05
CA PHE A 312 -8.13 -3.29 19.33
C PHE A 312 -8.78 -4.57 18.82
N PHE A 313 -8.77 -4.73 17.49
CA PHE A 313 -9.28 -5.92 16.84
C PHE A 313 -8.13 -6.73 16.26
N ASN A 314 -8.06 -7.99 16.62
CA ASN A 314 -7.07 -8.92 16.08
C ASN A 314 -7.73 -9.93 15.14
N PHE A 315 -7.77 -9.60 13.86
CA PHE A 315 -8.07 -10.57 12.81
C PHE A 315 -6.74 -11.28 12.46
N PRO A 316 -6.68 -12.55 12.24
CA PRO A 316 -7.71 -13.57 12.04
C PRO A 316 -8.33 -14.14 13.32
N LEU A 317 -7.75 -13.97 14.51
CA LEU A 317 -8.23 -14.63 15.73
C LEU A 317 -9.73 -14.37 15.99
N SER A 318 -10.19 -13.16 15.71
CA SER A 318 -11.62 -12.81 15.86
C SER A 318 -12.53 -13.55 14.89
N LEU A 319 -11.99 -14.19 13.85
CA LEU A 319 -12.77 -14.93 12.84
C LEU A 319 -12.82 -16.44 13.09
N GLU A 320 -11.94 -16.99 13.94
CA GLU A 320 -11.92 -18.42 14.25
C GLU A 320 -13.30 -18.98 14.66
N PRO A 321 -14.12 -18.28 15.47
CA PRO A 321 -15.44 -18.78 15.86
C PRO A 321 -16.40 -19.03 14.68
N TYR A 322 -16.17 -18.38 13.56
CA TYR A 322 -17.03 -18.51 12.36
C TYR A 322 -16.64 -19.68 11.47
N LEU A 323 -15.47 -20.33 11.67
CA LEU A 323 -14.98 -21.41 10.80
C LEU A 323 -16.01 -22.52 10.59
N SER A 324 -16.71 -22.93 11.64
CA SER A 324 -17.71 -24.01 11.56
C SER A 324 -19.00 -23.64 10.84
N THR A 325 -19.26 -22.36 10.63
CA THR A 325 -20.51 -21.86 10.03
C THR A 325 -20.34 -21.21 8.67
N LEU A 326 -19.11 -21.17 8.15
CA LEU A 326 -18.81 -20.50 6.89
C LEU A 326 -19.58 -21.02 5.69
N HIS A 327 -19.71 -22.34 5.59
CA HIS A 327 -20.46 -22.96 4.51
C HIS A 327 -21.92 -22.49 4.49
N ASP A 328 -22.54 -22.30 5.65
CA ASP A 328 -23.93 -21.86 5.76
C ASP A 328 -24.06 -20.36 5.52
N LEU A 329 -23.08 -19.57 5.96
CA LEU A 329 -23.09 -18.11 5.81
C LEU A 329 -22.73 -17.64 4.39
N PHE A 330 -21.82 -18.37 3.72
CA PHE A 330 -21.27 -17.98 2.43
C PHE A 330 -21.15 -19.18 1.47
N PRO A 331 -22.23 -19.91 1.16
CA PRO A 331 -22.14 -21.19 0.45
C PRO A 331 -21.40 -21.07 -0.90
N ASP A 332 -21.75 -20.09 -1.72
CA ASP A 332 -21.14 -19.93 -3.05
C ASP A 332 -19.67 -19.51 -3.00
N LEU A 333 -19.33 -18.59 -2.10
CA LEU A 333 -17.93 -18.14 -1.92
C LEU A 333 -17.08 -19.23 -1.30
N PHE A 334 -17.61 -19.96 -0.33
CA PHE A 334 -16.91 -21.08 0.30
C PHE A 334 -16.54 -22.13 -0.74
N VAL A 335 -17.50 -22.53 -1.59
CA VAL A 335 -17.22 -23.47 -2.71
C VAL A 335 -16.18 -22.90 -3.67
N THR A 336 -16.29 -21.63 -4.04
CA THR A 336 -15.33 -20.97 -4.94
C THR A 336 -13.92 -21.02 -4.38
N TYR A 337 -13.73 -20.72 -3.10
CA TYR A 337 -12.39 -20.76 -2.47
C TYR A 337 -11.92 -22.18 -2.23
N PHE A 338 -12.80 -23.10 -1.85
CA PHE A 338 -12.46 -24.51 -1.70
C PHE A 338 -11.99 -25.13 -3.03
N GLU A 339 -12.68 -24.86 -4.14
CA GLU A 339 -12.25 -25.27 -5.47
C GLU A 339 -10.93 -24.64 -5.91
N ALA A 340 -10.68 -23.39 -5.49
CA ALA A 340 -9.45 -22.67 -5.80
C ALA A 340 -8.24 -23.19 -5.00
N TYR A 341 -8.42 -23.50 -3.72
CA TYR A 341 -7.35 -23.87 -2.80
C TYR A 341 -7.19 -25.38 -2.65
N GLY A 342 -8.24 -26.15 -2.91
CA GLY A 342 -8.24 -27.60 -2.82
C GLY A 342 -7.90 -28.11 -1.41
N GLU A 343 -7.12 -29.18 -1.36
CA GLU A 343 -6.70 -29.82 -0.11
C GLU A 343 -5.96 -28.85 0.85
N GLY A 344 -5.32 -27.81 0.32
CA GLY A 344 -4.64 -26.82 1.16
C GLY A 344 -5.55 -26.09 2.13
N MET A 345 -6.86 -26.01 1.86
CA MET A 345 -7.83 -25.39 2.76
C MET A 345 -8.22 -26.34 3.92
N GLU A 346 -8.09 -27.65 3.74
CA GLU A 346 -8.28 -28.64 4.81
C GLU A 346 -7.10 -28.59 5.80
N ASP A 347 -5.88 -28.41 5.29
CA ASP A 347 -4.67 -28.30 6.10
C ASP A 347 -4.55 -26.96 6.82
N ASP A 348 -5.09 -25.89 6.23
CA ASP A 348 -5.05 -24.54 6.79
C ASP A 348 -6.44 -23.87 6.72
N PRO A 349 -7.27 -24.06 7.76
CA PRO A 349 -8.62 -23.47 7.81
C PRO A 349 -8.66 -21.95 7.67
N MET A 350 -7.55 -21.25 7.94
CA MET A 350 -7.47 -19.79 7.76
C MET A 350 -7.58 -19.35 6.29
N LEU A 351 -7.32 -20.26 5.34
CA LEU A 351 -7.55 -20.00 3.91
C LEU A 351 -9.02 -19.80 3.56
N ALA A 352 -9.94 -20.15 4.45
CA ALA A 352 -11.34 -19.77 4.31
C ALA A 352 -11.56 -18.26 4.38
N PHE A 353 -10.72 -17.53 5.10
CA PHE A 353 -10.83 -16.07 5.30
C PHE A 353 -9.77 -15.27 4.55
N LEU A 354 -8.61 -15.88 4.32
CA LEU A 354 -7.43 -15.22 3.79
C LEU A 354 -7.05 -15.80 2.43
N PHE A 355 -6.41 -14.98 1.61
CA PHE A 355 -5.67 -15.48 0.47
C PHE A 355 -4.44 -16.30 0.93
N PRO A 356 -3.85 -17.13 0.06
CA PRO A 356 -2.74 -18.01 0.43
C PRO A 356 -1.48 -17.32 0.94
N ASP A 357 -1.38 -16.02 0.80
CA ASP A 357 -0.33 -15.21 1.42
C ASP A 357 -0.51 -15.06 2.94
N ARG A 358 -1.62 -15.56 3.48
CA ARG A 358 -1.99 -15.53 4.91
C ARG A 358 -2.02 -14.12 5.51
N CYS A 359 -2.20 -13.12 4.67
CA CYS A 359 -2.23 -11.73 5.09
C CYS A 359 -3.47 -11.00 4.56
N HIS A 360 -3.73 -11.10 3.26
CA HIS A 360 -4.85 -10.36 2.69
C HIS A 360 -6.14 -11.13 2.88
N PRO A 361 -7.18 -10.52 3.49
CA PRO A 361 -8.50 -11.12 3.58
C PRO A 361 -9.09 -11.32 2.19
N ASN A 362 -9.74 -12.46 1.98
CA ASN A 362 -10.59 -12.70 0.82
C ASN A 362 -11.99 -12.09 1.04
N GLU A 363 -12.94 -12.28 0.13
CA GLU A 363 -14.29 -11.69 0.28
C GLU A 363 -14.99 -12.15 1.57
N ILE A 364 -14.83 -13.41 1.97
CA ILE A 364 -15.39 -13.94 3.22
C ILE A 364 -14.78 -13.22 4.41
N GLY A 365 -13.44 -13.16 4.45
CA GLY A 365 -12.71 -12.47 5.51
C GLY A 365 -13.12 -11.01 5.63
N HIS A 366 -13.21 -10.28 4.53
CA HIS A 366 -13.67 -8.90 4.53
C HIS A 366 -15.10 -8.75 5.04
N SER A 367 -16.02 -9.65 4.69
CA SER A 367 -17.42 -9.60 5.13
C SER A 367 -17.54 -9.83 6.63
N LEU A 368 -16.81 -10.81 7.16
CA LEU A 368 -16.79 -11.09 8.59
C LEU A 368 -16.09 -9.97 9.41
N MET A 369 -15.01 -9.40 8.88
CA MET A 369 -14.38 -8.22 9.49
C MET A 369 -15.37 -7.07 9.62
N ALA A 370 -16.13 -6.80 8.57
CA ALA A 370 -17.17 -5.76 8.60
C ALA A 370 -18.24 -6.03 9.64
N GLU A 371 -18.68 -7.29 9.80
CA GLU A 371 -19.66 -7.71 10.80
C GLU A 371 -19.14 -7.49 12.22
N VAL A 372 -17.98 -8.05 12.54
CA VAL A 372 -17.38 -7.94 13.89
C VAL A 372 -17.13 -6.48 14.27
N LEU A 373 -16.62 -5.67 13.34
CA LEU A 373 -16.40 -4.24 13.58
C LEU A 373 -17.74 -3.51 13.79
N PHE A 374 -18.75 -3.80 12.98
CA PHE A 374 -20.07 -3.18 13.12
C PHE A 374 -20.70 -3.49 14.48
N GLU A 375 -20.72 -4.76 14.89
CA GLU A 375 -21.31 -5.18 16.17
C GLU A 375 -20.67 -4.45 17.36
N THR A 376 -19.37 -4.18 17.30
CA THR A 376 -18.67 -3.46 18.35
C THR A 376 -18.89 -1.95 18.28
N LEU A 377 -18.85 -1.37 17.08
CA LEU A 377 -18.90 0.09 16.92
C LEU A 377 -20.31 0.66 17.01
N LYS A 378 -21.35 -0.14 16.67
CA LYS A 378 -22.75 0.34 16.70
C LYS A 378 -23.18 0.85 18.08
N GLY A 379 -22.68 0.23 19.17
CA GLY A 379 -22.97 0.66 20.54
C GLY A 379 -22.39 2.02 20.95
N GLU A 380 -21.45 2.54 20.17
CA GLU A 380 -20.84 3.86 20.42
C GLU A 380 -21.38 4.97 19.51
N ILE A 381 -22.32 4.64 18.65
CA ILE A 381 -22.94 5.58 17.68
C ILE A 381 -24.18 6.25 18.29
N SER A 382 -24.80 5.57 19.26
CA SER A 382 -26.02 6.03 19.96
C SER A 382 -25.77 7.21 20.92
#